data_d3860c9b754a98542995fc2ec78966b8
#
_entry.id   d3860c9b754a98542995fc2ec78966b8
#
_cell.length_a   1.000
_cell.length_b   1.000
_cell.length_c   1.000
_cell.angle_alpha   90.00
_cell.angle_beta   90.00
_cell.angle_gamma   90.00
#
_symmetry.space_group_name_H-M   'P 1'
#
loop_
_entity.id
_entity.type
_entity.pdbx_description
1 polymer ?
#
loop_
_entity_poly.entity_id
_entity_poly.type
_entity_poly.pdbx_seq_one_letter_code
_entity_poly.pdbx_strand_id
1 'polypeptide(L)'
;MKKLFLGAMLFLSFGAWAQKKTKLDPATAQINANKETAINALNNAYDADKKTALQIWDFAEVGYKEVKSAALHIQHLRDAGFTVETGVAGIPTAFVATYGTGSPTIGILAEYDALPGINQSASAERDPIVGKNAGHACGHHLFGTASVSAGIAIKELIAAGKLKGTIKVF
;
A
#
# COMPACT_ATOMS: atom_id res chain seq x y z
N MET A 1 -0.63 -83.56 -17.49
CA MET A 1 -0.32 -82.80 -16.27
C MET A 1 -0.54 -81.31 -16.60
N LYS A 2 -1.71 -80.79 -16.25
CA LYS A 2 -2.07 -79.35 -16.48
C LYS A 2 -1.78 -78.60 -15.21
N LYS A 3 -0.84 -77.62 -15.26
CA LYS A 3 -0.55 -76.73 -14.13
C LYS A 3 -1.47 -75.49 -14.24
N LEU A 4 -2.33 -75.38 -13.22
CA LEU A 4 -3.20 -74.17 -13.05
C LEU A 4 -2.39 -73.11 -12.38
N PHE A 5 -2.22 -71.93 -13.05
CA PHE A 5 -1.64 -70.72 -12.45
C PHE A 5 -2.79 -69.90 -11.90
N LEU A 6 -2.84 -69.75 -10.57
CA LEU A 6 -3.77 -68.90 -9.85
C LEU A 6 -3.14 -67.53 -9.70
N GLY A 7 -3.56 -66.54 -10.51
CA GLY A 7 -3.11 -65.15 -10.41
C GLY A 7 -3.89 -64.47 -9.32
N ALA A 8 -3.20 -64.12 -8.24
CA ALA A 8 -3.75 -63.20 -7.19
C ALA A 8 -3.77 -61.78 -7.68
N MET A 9 -4.97 -61.24 -7.90
CA MET A 9 -5.18 -59.83 -8.24
C MET A 9 -5.22 -58.99 -6.95
N LEU A 10 -4.13 -58.23 -6.68
CA LEU A 10 -4.04 -57.33 -5.55
C LEU A 10 -4.84 -56.06 -5.90
N PHE A 11 -6.02 -55.87 -5.29
CA PHE A 11 -6.75 -54.60 -5.33
C PHE A 11 -6.09 -53.58 -4.38
N LEU A 12 -5.29 -52.67 -4.91
CA LEU A 12 -4.83 -51.48 -4.20
C LEU A 12 -5.99 -50.46 -4.12
N SER A 13 -6.70 -50.48 -2.99
CA SER A 13 -7.68 -49.44 -2.68
C SER A 13 -6.96 -48.13 -2.34
N PHE A 14 -6.88 -47.24 -3.29
CA PHE A 14 -6.49 -45.85 -3.02
C PHE A 14 -7.62 -45.17 -2.22
N GLY A 15 -7.47 -45.14 -0.91
CA GLY A 15 -8.30 -44.31 -0.05
C GLY A 15 -8.08 -42.83 -0.38
N ALA A 16 -9.01 -42.24 -1.11
CA ALA A 16 -9.04 -40.77 -1.29
C ALA A 16 -9.30 -40.13 0.08
N TRP A 17 -8.24 -39.66 0.74
CA TRP A 17 -8.35 -38.80 1.89
C TRP A 17 -8.89 -37.45 1.42
N ALA A 18 -10.21 -37.27 1.46
CA ALA A 18 -10.83 -36.00 1.31
C ALA A 18 -10.38 -35.13 2.49
N GLN A 19 -9.42 -34.22 2.25
CA GLN A 19 -9.06 -33.17 3.22
C GLN A 19 -10.33 -32.39 3.51
N LYS A 20 -10.88 -32.56 4.70
CA LYS A 20 -11.98 -31.74 5.21
C LYS A 20 -11.47 -30.30 5.24
N LYS A 21 -11.93 -29.43 4.31
CA LYS A 21 -11.67 -28.00 4.38
C LYS A 21 -12.21 -27.51 5.72
N THR A 22 -11.32 -27.25 6.67
CA THR A 22 -11.69 -26.65 7.96
C THR A 22 -12.33 -25.30 7.66
N LYS A 23 -13.59 -25.11 8.04
CA LYS A 23 -14.23 -23.80 7.93
C LYS A 23 -13.46 -22.83 8.80
N LEU A 24 -13.02 -21.72 8.22
CA LEU A 24 -12.43 -20.61 8.98
C LEU A 24 -13.47 -20.15 10.01
N ASP A 25 -13.00 -19.78 11.20
CA ASP A 25 -13.87 -19.14 12.18
C ASP A 25 -14.38 -17.79 11.61
N PRO A 26 -15.56 -17.32 12.03
CA PRO A 26 -16.18 -16.13 11.44
C PRO A 26 -15.32 -14.85 11.55
N ALA A 27 -14.54 -14.71 12.64
CA ALA A 27 -13.68 -13.54 12.84
C ALA A 27 -12.50 -13.54 11.83
N THR A 28 -11.86 -14.69 11.66
CA THR A 28 -10.80 -14.86 10.65
C THR A 28 -11.34 -14.67 9.24
N ALA A 29 -12.53 -15.17 8.93
CA ALA A 29 -13.17 -14.97 7.64
C ALA A 29 -13.43 -13.46 7.37
N GLN A 30 -13.91 -12.71 8.36
CA GLN A 30 -14.13 -11.26 8.26
C GLN A 30 -12.82 -10.49 8.07
N ILE A 31 -11.76 -10.84 8.79
CA ILE A 31 -10.43 -10.24 8.63
C ILE A 31 -9.93 -10.45 7.20
N ASN A 32 -10.06 -11.65 6.67
CA ASN A 32 -9.63 -11.96 5.31
C ASN A 32 -10.45 -11.17 4.27
N ALA A 33 -11.76 -11.06 4.44
CA ALA A 33 -12.62 -10.26 3.56
C ALA A 33 -12.24 -8.77 3.60
N ASN A 34 -11.87 -8.22 4.75
CA ASN A 34 -11.40 -6.84 4.87
C ASN A 34 -10.04 -6.63 4.18
N LYS A 35 -9.10 -7.58 4.34
CA LYS A 35 -7.82 -7.56 3.61
C LYS A 35 -8.02 -7.58 2.10
N GLU A 36 -8.86 -8.47 1.60
CA GLU A 36 -9.22 -8.54 0.17
C GLU A 36 -9.82 -7.21 -0.33
N THR A 37 -10.71 -6.59 0.44
CA THR A 37 -11.30 -5.29 0.12
C THR A 37 -10.22 -4.22 0.00
N ALA A 38 -9.28 -4.15 0.96
CA ALA A 38 -8.17 -3.18 0.93
C ALA A 38 -7.23 -3.42 -0.27
N ILE A 39 -6.85 -4.68 -0.54
CA ILE A 39 -5.99 -5.04 -1.67
C ILE A 39 -6.66 -4.66 -3.00
N ASN A 40 -7.95 -4.91 -3.15
CA ASN A 40 -8.69 -4.54 -4.35
C ASN A 40 -8.76 -3.02 -4.53
N ALA A 41 -8.93 -2.25 -3.45
CA ALA A 41 -8.89 -0.79 -3.51
C ALA A 41 -7.52 -0.29 -4.00
N LEU A 42 -6.42 -0.84 -3.47
CA LEU A 42 -5.05 -0.52 -3.89
C LEU A 42 -4.80 -0.90 -5.36
N ASN A 43 -5.24 -2.08 -5.80
CA ASN A 43 -5.11 -2.50 -7.19
C ASN A 43 -5.86 -1.57 -8.15
N ASN A 44 -7.04 -1.10 -7.75
CA ASN A 44 -7.83 -0.17 -8.55
C ASN A 44 -7.20 1.24 -8.61
N ALA A 45 -6.47 1.64 -7.57
CA ALA A 45 -5.76 2.93 -7.50
C ALA A 45 -4.39 2.90 -8.21
N TYR A 46 -3.87 1.72 -8.60
CA TYR A 46 -2.49 1.52 -9.04
C TYR A 46 -2.01 2.51 -10.11
N ASP A 47 -2.80 2.75 -11.16
CA ASP A 47 -2.38 3.66 -12.25
C ASP A 47 -2.34 5.13 -11.79
N ALA A 48 -3.26 5.53 -10.92
CA ALA A 48 -3.28 6.87 -10.33
C ALA A 48 -2.11 7.05 -9.35
N ASP A 49 -1.84 6.06 -8.51
CA ASP A 49 -0.73 6.05 -7.57
C ASP A 49 0.61 6.06 -8.30
N LYS A 50 0.76 5.26 -9.34
CA LYS A 50 1.95 5.28 -10.20
C LYS A 50 2.20 6.66 -10.80
N LYS A 51 1.15 7.31 -11.31
CA LYS A 51 1.25 8.67 -11.86
C LYS A 51 1.70 9.66 -10.79
N THR A 52 1.13 9.58 -9.60
CA THR A 52 1.50 10.43 -8.44
C THR A 52 2.96 10.23 -8.06
N ALA A 53 3.39 8.99 -7.90
CA ALA A 53 4.79 8.68 -7.57
C ALA A 53 5.77 9.22 -8.63
N LEU A 54 5.45 9.07 -9.92
CA LEU A 54 6.29 9.60 -11.00
C LEU A 54 6.32 11.14 -11.03
N GLN A 55 5.23 11.80 -10.68
CA GLN A 55 5.21 13.28 -10.55
C GLN A 55 6.11 13.74 -9.40
N ILE A 56 6.03 13.11 -8.23
CA ILE A 56 6.88 13.43 -7.08
C ILE A 56 8.35 13.13 -7.42
N TRP A 57 8.62 12.00 -8.09
CA TRP A 57 9.96 11.68 -8.58
C TRP A 57 10.53 12.77 -9.50
N ASP A 58 9.70 13.34 -10.38
CA ASP A 58 10.12 14.42 -11.28
C ASP A 58 10.30 15.77 -10.55
N PHE A 59 9.47 16.07 -9.56
CA PHE A 59 9.62 17.27 -8.73
C PHE A 59 10.95 17.28 -7.98
N ALA A 60 11.37 16.15 -7.46
CA ALA A 60 12.63 15.97 -6.75
C ALA A 60 12.92 17.07 -5.71
N GLU A 61 11.92 17.43 -4.93
CA GLU A 61 11.99 18.47 -3.91
C GLU A 61 12.67 17.96 -2.66
N VAL A 62 13.68 18.67 -2.17
CA VAL A 62 14.42 18.28 -0.96
C VAL A 62 13.67 18.67 0.31
N GLY A 63 14.06 18.08 1.44
CA GLY A 63 13.45 18.26 2.74
C GLY A 63 13.19 19.74 3.11
N TYR A 64 12.01 20.00 3.67
CA TYR A 64 11.43 21.32 3.97
C TYR A 64 11.07 22.20 2.75
N LYS A 65 11.21 21.70 1.55
CA LYS A 65 10.90 22.42 0.28
C LYS A 65 9.96 21.61 -0.63
N GLU A 66 9.33 20.57 -0.12
CA GLU A 66 8.47 19.62 -0.85
C GLU A 66 7.08 20.22 -1.14
N VAL A 67 7.01 21.46 -1.63
CA VAL A 67 5.77 22.22 -1.77
C VAL A 67 4.79 21.54 -2.72
N LYS A 68 5.26 21.06 -3.87
CA LYS A 68 4.42 20.40 -4.88
C LYS A 68 4.05 18.98 -4.44
N SER A 69 5.01 18.25 -3.89
CA SER A 69 4.82 16.89 -3.41
C SER A 69 3.83 16.83 -2.27
N ALA A 70 3.97 17.72 -1.26
CA ALA A 70 3.02 17.88 -0.17
C ALA A 70 1.63 18.25 -0.68
N ALA A 71 1.54 19.26 -1.58
CA ALA A 71 0.25 19.70 -2.14
C ALA A 71 -0.49 18.57 -2.85
N LEU A 72 0.23 17.70 -3.58
CA LEU A 72 -0.33 16.58 -4.29
C LEU A 72 -0.92 15.54 -3.33
N HIS A 73 -0.18 15.15 -2.30
CA HIS A 73 -0.68 14.22 -1.27
C HIS A 73 -1.83 14.81 -0.46
N ILE A 74 -1.74 16.08 -0.05
CA ILE A 74 -2.80 16.79 0.66
C ILE A 74 -4.09 16.80 -0.16
N GLN A 75 -3.99 17.06 -1.47
CA GLN A 75 -5.17 17.06 -2.35
C GLN A 75 -5.79 15.67 -2.43
N HIS A 76 -5.01 14.62 -2.64
CA HIS A 76 -5.53 13.24 -2.68
C HIS A 76 -6.24 12.84 -1.38
N LEU A 77 -5.67 13.22 -0.23
CA LEU A 77 -6.28 12.92 1.07
C LEU A 77 -7.57 13.71 1.29
N ARG A 78 -7.61 14.98 0.89
CA ARG A 78 -8.84 15.80 0.95
C ARG A 78 -9.93 15.25 0.05
N ASP A 79 -9.60 14.89 -1.19
CA ASP A 79 -10.53 14.29 -2.15
C ASP A 79 -11.08 12.95 -1.64
N ALA A 80 -10.26 12.20 -0.90
CA ALA A 80 -10.68 10.99 -0.21
C ALA A 80 -11.51 11.26 1.07
N GLY A 81 -11.69 12.52 1.49
CA GLY A 81 -12.54 12.90 2.63
C GLY A 81 -11.82 12.96 3.98
N PHE A 82 -10.47 13.01 4.00
CA PHE A 82 -9.73 13.30 5.23
C PHE A 82 -9.83 14.76 5.62
N THR A 83 -9.84 15.04 6.91
CA THR A 83 -9.53 16.38 7.45
C THR A 83 -8.03 16.53 7.48
N VAL A 84 -7.49 17.54 6.77
CA VAL A 84 -6.04 17.73 6.65
C VAL A 84 -5.61 19.05 7.27
N GLU A 85 -4.76 18.95 8.30
CA GLU A 85 -4.03 20.03 8.93
C GLU A 85 -2.65 20.15 8.26
N THR A 86 -2.22 21.37 7.92
CA THR A 86 -0.96 21.65 7.22
C THR A 86 -0.06 22.57 8.04
N GLY A 87 1.24 22.57 7.77
CA GLY A 87 2.22 23.39 8.50
C GLY A 87 2.44 22.90 9.94
N VAL A 88 2.24 21.61 10.18
CA VAL A 88 2.33 21.01 11.50
C VAL A 88 3.75 21.14 12.06
N ALA A 89 3.85 21.39 13.38
CA ALA A 89 5.10 21.58 14.08
C ALA A 89 6.00 22.70 13.50
N GLY A 90 5.42 23.67 12.78
CA GLY A 90 6.17 24.75 12.13
C GLY A 90 6.92 24.33 10.87
N ILE A 91 6.67 23.14 10.35
CA ILE A 91 7.23 22.63 9.09
C ILE A 91 6.24 22.93 7.95
N PRO A 92 6.55 23.83 7.00
CA PRO A 92 5.58 24.32 6.02
C PRO A 92 4.98 23.20 5.12
N THR A 93 5.75 22.16 4.86
CA THR A 93 5.37 21.04 4.00
C THR A 93 4.82 19.83 4.74
N ALA A 94 4.88 19.85 6.09
CA ALA A 94 4.30 18.76 6.90
C ALA A 94 2.78 18.89 7.00
N PHE A 95 2.10 17.74 7.05
CA PHE A 95 0.65 17.69 7.26
C PHE A 95 0.28 16.53 8.18
N VAL A 96 -0.92 16.59 8.74
CA VAL A 96 -1.60 15.48 9.38
C VAL A 96 -2.99 15.33 8.79
N ALA A 97 -3.25 14.22 8.13
CA ALA A 97 -4.55 13.90 7.60
C ALA A 97 -5.25 12.89 8.53
N THR A 98 -6.46 13.17 8.94
CA THR A 98 -7.21 12.35 9.91
C THR A 98 -8.55 11.92 9.35
N TYR A 99 -8.91 10.64 9.52
CA TYR A 99 -10.24 10.11 9.22
C TYR A 99 -10.71 9.13 10.31
N GLY A 100 -12.02 9.12 10.56
CA GLY A 100 -12.64 8.30 11.60
C GLY A 100 -12.58 8.93 12.98
N THR A 101 -13.10 8.23 13.98
CA THR A 101 -13.17 8.68 15.36
C THR A 101 -13.00 7.53 16.34
N GLY A 102 -12.49 7.82 17.54
CA GLY A 102 -12.34 6.83 18.62
C GLY A 102 -11.10 5.96 18.46
N SER A 103 -11.08 4.87 19.22
CA SER A 103 -9.94 3.95 19.34
C SER A 103 -10.13 2.68 18.49
N PRO A 104 -9.03 2.06 18.04
CA PRO A 104 -7.64 2.53 18.12
C PRO A 104 -7.37 3.72 17.19
N THR A 105 -6.31 4.50 17.48
CA THR A 105 -5.74 5.47 16.55
C THR A 105 -4.46 4.89 15.97
N ILE A 106 -4.41 4.75 14.65
CA ILE A 106 -3.25 4.24 13.92
C ILE A 106 -2.66 5.36 13.07
N GLY A 107 -1.35 5.57 13.17
CA GLY A 107 -0.60 6.51 12.34
C GLY A 107 0.19 5.80 11.26
N ILE A 108 0.20 6.38 10.06
CA ILE A 108 1.04 5.99 8.93
C ILE A 108 1.93 7.17 8.58
N LEU A 109 3.25 6.93 8.47
CA LEU A 109 4.20 7.92 7.99
C LEU A 109 4.22 7.94 6.46
N ALA A 110 4.34 9.12 5.86
CA ALA A 110 4.44 9.32 4.43
C ALA A 110 5.58 10.30 4.13
N GLU A 111 6.74 9.78 3.80
CA GLU A 111 7.91 10.57 3.40
C GLU A 111 7.89 10.80 1.89
N TYR A 112 8.28 12.00 1.43
CA TYR A 112 8.25 12.37 0.01
C TYR A 112 9.37 13.34 -0.40
N ASP A 113 10.37 13.54 0.45
CA ASP A 113 11.55 14.35 0.16
C ASP A 113 12.55 13.61 -0.74
N ALA A 114 13.24 14.37 -1.59
CA ALA A 114 14.36 13.92 -2.40
C ALA A 114 15.68 14.17 -1.70
N LEU A 115 16.70 13.43 -2.09
CA LEU A 115 18.08 13.60 -1.61
C LEU A 115 18.82 14.64 -2.46
N PRO A 116 19.54 15.60 -1.84
CA PRO A 116 20.36 16.56 -2.56
C PRO A 116 21.60 15.88 -3.16
N GLY A 117 22.06 16.38 -4.31
CA GLY A 117 23.29 15.94 -4.98
C GLY A 117 23.21 14.60 -5.71
N ILE A 118 22.04 13.96 -5.71
CA ILE A 118 21.82 12.65 -6.35
C ILE A 118 20.65 12.77 -7.30
N ASN A 119 20.89 12.48 -8.58
CA ASN A 119 19.83 12.39 -9.57
C ASN A 119 20.19 11.34 -10.64
N GLN A 120 19.16 10.84 -11.30
CA GLN A 120 19.31 9.91 -12.41
C GLN A 120 18.04 9.91 -13.26
N SER A 121 18.17 9.55 -14.55
CA SER A 121 17.00 9.22 -15.38
C SER A 121 16.34 7.90 -14.93
N ALA A 122 15.17 7.59 -15.49
CA ALA A 122 14.48 6.31 -15.25
C ALA A 122 15.16 5.14 -15.99
N SER A 123 16.49 5.02 -15.85
CA SER A 123 17.33 3.98 -16.46
C SER A 123 17.91 3.07 -15.38
N ALA A 124 18.14 1.80 -15.72
CA ALA A 124 18.86 0.86 -14.87
C ALA A 124 20.37 1.14 -14.83
N GLU A 125 20.89 1.94 -15.76
CA GLU A 125 22.29 2.31 -15.85
C GLU A 125 22.51 3.70 -15.25
N ARG A 126 23.77 4.02 -14.93
CA ARG A 126 24.15 5.34 -14.42
C ARG A 126 23.94 6.39 -15.52
N ASP A 127 22.90 7.19 -15.39
CA ASP A 127 22.51 8.24 -16.33
C ASP A 127 22.06 9.51 -15.61
N PRO A 128 23.00 10.32 -15.09
CA PRO A 128 22.65 11.54 -14.35
C PRO A 128 22.05 12.59 -15.28
N ILE A 129 20.99 13.25 -14.82
CA ILE A 129 20.30 14.31 -15.54
C ILE A 129 21.03 15.63 -15.31
N VAL A 130 21.55 16.21 -16.38
CA VAL A 130 22.25 17.51 -16.32
C VAL A 130 21.30 18.61 -15.83
N GLY A 131 21.74 19.38 -14.82
CA GLY A 131 20.98 20.50 -14.26
C GLY A 131 20.00 20.13 -13.13
N LYS A 132 19.76 18.84 -12.87
CA LYS A 132 19.05 18.39 -11.67
C LYS A 132 20.03 18.18 -10.51
N ASN A 133 19.73 18.76 -9.35
CA ASN A 133 20.59 18.69 -8.16
C ASN A 133 20.00 17.84 -7.02
N ALA A 134 18.91 17.14 -7.28
CA ALA A 134 18.26 16.26 -6.32
C ALA A 134 17.54 15.10 -7.03
N GLY A 135 17.27 14.02 -6.31
CA GLY A 135 16.54 12.85 -6.83
C GLY A 135 16.16 11.86 -5.73
N HIS A 136 15.28 10.94 -6.07
CA HIS A 136 14.68 9.99 -5.11
C HIS A 136 15.46 8.67 -5.02
N ALA A 137 16.73 8.73 -4.65
CA ALA A 137 17.54 7.51 -4.48
C ALA A 137 17.12 6.66 -3.27
N CYS A 138 16.45 7.26 -2.27
CA CYS A 138 15.87 6.53 -1.14
C CYS A 138 14.47 5.97 -1.43
N GLY A 139 13.81 6.44 -2.49
CA GLY A 139 12.49 5.95 -2.89
C GLY A 139 11.30 6.59 -2.17
N HIS A 140 11.48 7.76 -1.51
CA HIS A 140 10.41 8.41 -0.76
C HIS A 140 9.19 8.78 -1.62
N HIS A 141 9.35 9.04 -2.91
CA HIS A 141 8.24 9.21 -3.86
C HIS A 141 7.31 7.98 -3.92
N LEU A 142 7.88 6.77 -3.78
CA LEU A 142 7.10 5.52 -3.69
C LEU A 142 6.53 5.33 -2.27
N PHE A 143 7.35 5.59 -1.26
CA PHE A 143 6.96 5.41 0.14
C PHE A 143 5.79 6.30 0.53
N GLY A 144 5.87 7.61 0.25
CA GLY A 144 4.79 8.55 0.52
C GLY A 144 3.51 8.19 -0.22
N THR A 145 3.61 7.89 -1.52
CA THR A 145 2.45 7.51 -2.33
C THR A 145 1.79 6.23 -1.81
N ALA A 146 2.57 5.20 -1.49
CA ALA A 146 2.05 3.94 -0.96
C ALA A 146 1.39 4.13 0.42
N SER A 147 1.97 4.97 1.28
CA SER A 147 1.43 5.30 2.61
C SER A 147 0.10 6.04 2.51
N VAL A 148 -0.01 7.02 1.63
CA VAL A 148 -1.26 7.76 1.37
C VAL A 148 -2.33 6.82 0.83
N SER A 149 -2.00 5.99 -0.15
CA SER A 149 -2.93 5.02 -0.74
C SER A 149 -3.40 3.98 0.29
N ALA A 150 -2.49 3.47 1.14
CA ALA A 150 -2.84 2.59 2.24
C ALA A 150 -3.81 3.26 3.24
N GLY A 151 -3.55 4.53 3.59
CA GLY A 151 -4.43 5.33 4.44
C GLY A 151 -5.84 5.44 3.85
N ILE A 152 -5.94 5.71 2.54
CA ILE A 152 -7.22 5.80 1.81
C ILE A 152 -7.94 4.44 1.80
N ALA A 153 -7.23 3.34 1.55
CA ALA A 153 -7.83 2.00 1.56
C ALA A 153 -8.40 1.63 2.96
N ILE A 154 -7.71 1.98 4.03
CA ILE A 154 -8.21 1.78 5.41
C ILE A 154 -9.41 2.70 5.69
N LYS A 155 -9.37 3.95 5.24
CA LYS A 155 -10.51 4.87 5.35
C LYS A 155 -11.77 4.29 4.71
N GLU A 156 -11.67 3.65 3.55
CA GLU A 156 -12.83 3.01 2.90
C GLU A 156 -13.46 1.91 3.78
N LEU A 157 -12.64 1.13 4.47
CA LEU A 157 -13.14 0.12 5.41
C LEU A 157 -13.82 0.75 6.65
N ILE A 158 -13.31 1.88 7.14
CA ILE A 158 -13.92 2.63 8.24
C ILE A 158 -15.25 3.23 7.77
N ALA A 159 -15.29 3.87 6.60
CA ALA A 159 -16.49 4.45 6.02
C ALA A 159 -17.60 3.42 5.78
N ALA A 160 -17.22 2.19 5.40
CA ALA A 160 -18.14 1.07 5.21
C ALA A 160 -18.57 0.39 6.54
N GLY A 161 -18.12 0.89 7.69
CA GLY A 161 -18.42 0.30 9.01
C GLY A 161 -17.76 -1.07 9.26
N LYS A 162 -16.81 -1.47 8.41
CA LYS A 162 -16.08 -2.74 8.53
C LYS A 162 -14.93 -2.67 9.54
N LEU A 163 -14.43 -1.46 9.80
CA LEU A 163 -13.44 -1.16 10.84
C LEU A 163 -13.93 0.00 11.70
N LYS A 164 -13.41 0.07 12.92
CA LYS A 164 -13.65 1.18 13.85
C LYS A 164 -12.31 1.78 14.26
N GLY A 165 -12.31 3.06 14.62
CA GLY A 165 -11.13 3.78 15.08
C GLY A 165 -10.79 4.97 14.19
N THR A 166 -9.58 5.47 14.36
CA THR A 166 -9.04 6.64 13.67
C THR A 166 -7.80 6.25 12.89
N ILE A 167 -7.72 6.66 11.63
CA ILE A 167 -6.51 6.58 10.83
C ILE A 167 -5.92 7.98 10.65
N LYS A 168 -4.62 8.10 10.82
CA LYS A 168 -3.86 9.33 10.56
C LYS A 168 -2.73 9.05 9.57
N VAL A 169 -2.53 9.97 8.64
CA VAL A 169 -1.39 9.98 7.71
C VAL A 169 -0.59 11.26 7.98
N PHE A 170 0.74 11.10 8.14
CA PHE A 170 1.67 12.18 8.50
C PHE A 170 2.65 12.43 7.37
#